data_c192b381753bdf81e012068771835783
#
_entry.id   c192b381753bdf81e012068771835783
#
_cell.length_a   1.000
_cell.length_b   1.000
_cell.length_c   1.000
_cell.angle_alpha   90.00
_cell.angle_beta   90.00
_cell.angle_gamma   90.00
#
_symmetry.space_group_name_H-M   'P 1'
#
loop_
_entity.id
_entity.type
_entity.pdbx_description
1 polymer ?
#
loop_
_entity_poly.entity_id
_entity_poly.type
_entity_poly.pdbx_seq_one_letter_code
_entity_poly.pdbx_strand_id
1 'polypeptide(L)'
;KQLIDDMQSYNESMVKAGIMRSGDGLMPSARGARVSFSKGKPTVIDGPFAEAKELIAGFSILEVGSLQEAIDWVKKWPQSDGHGNVQIEIRQLITDPEDLGFTPEQVERVELLRQKASQQQQ
;
A
#
# COMPACT_ATOMS: atom_id res chain seq x y z
N LYS A 1 -3.16 -2.53 22.58
CA LYS A 1 -2.21 -3.63 22.79
C LYS A 1 -2.66 -4.91 22.11
N GLN A 2 -3.93 -5.28 22.28
CA GLN A 2 -4.48 -6.45 21.61
C GLN A 2 -4.43 -6.33 20.09
N LEU A 3 -4.69 -5.15 19.55
CA LEU A 3 -4.62 -4.90 18.12
C LEU A 3 -3.22 -5.18 17.58
N ILE A 4 -2.19 -4.75 18.28
CA ILE A 4 -0.80 -4.97 17.86
C ILE A 4 -0.52 -6.47 17.80
N ASP A 5 -0.88 -7.21 18.83
CA ASP A 5 -0.67 -8.66 18.87
C ASP A 5 -1.45 -9.37 17.76
N ASP A 6 -2.70 -8.97 17.54
CA ASP A 6 -3.54 -9.57 16.52
C ASP A 6 -3.03 -9.28 15.11
N MET A 7 -2.57 -8.04 14.86
CA MET A 7 -2.01 -7.69 13.56
C MET A 7 -0.70 -8.43 13.31
N GLN A 8 0.13 -8.59 14.33
CA GLN A 8 1.37 -9.35 14.18
C GLN A 8 1.08 -10.81 13.84
N SER A 9 0.12 -11.41 14.52
CA SER A 9 -0.26 -12.80 14.24
C SER A 9 -0.83 -12.95 12.83
N TYR A 10 -1.65 -12.00 12.40
CA TYR A 10 -2.20 -12.02 11.06
C TYR A 10 -1.10 -11.86 10.00
N ASN A 11 -0.20 -10.91 10.20
CA ASN A 11 0.92 -10.71 9.29
C ASN A 11 1.82 -11.94 9.23
N GLU A 12 2.07 -12.59 10.36
CA GLU A 12 2.84 -13.83 10.39
C GLU A 12 2.18 -14.92 9.56
N SER A 13 0.85 -15.03 9.62
CA SER A 13 0.15 -16.04 8.82
C SER A 13 0.32 -15.79 7.33
N MET A 14 0.32 -14.53 6.91
CA MET A 14 0.54 -14.17 5.50
C MET A 14 2.00 -14.40 5.08
N VAL A 15 2.94 -14.11 5.96
CA VAL A 15 4.36 -14.37 5.70
C VAL A 15 4.60 -15.86 5.58
N LYS A 16 4.04 -16.67 6.48
CA LYS A 16 4.17 -18.13 6.42
C LYS A 16 3.56 -18.71 5.16
N ALA A 17 2.46 -18.13 4.70
CA ALA A 17 1.84 -18.56 3.44
C ALA A 17 2.62 -18.08 2.21
N GLY A 18 3.65 -17.25 2.39
CA GLY A 18 4.50 -16.77 1.30
C GLY A 18 3.86 -15.69 0.44
N ILE A 19 2.79 -15.06 0.90
CA ILE A 19 2.06 -14.09 0.09
C ILE A 19 2.35 -12.63 0.44
N MET A 20 2.88 -12.33 1.62
CA MET A 20 3.14 -10.95 2.02
C MET A 20 4.52 -10.50 1.56
N ARG A 21 4.56 -9.42 0.77
CA ARG A 21 5.81 -8.84 0.26
C ARG A 21 6.30 -7.69 1.13
N SER A 22 5.38 -6.83 1.56
CA SER A 22 5.72 -5.71 2.44
C SER A 22 4.45 -5.16 3.06
N GLY A 23 4.62 -4.32 4.06
CA GLY A 23 3.52 -3.62 4.69
C GLY A 23 4.02 -2.77 5.81
N ASP A 24 3.42 -1.59 5.99
CA ASP A 24 3.79 -0.66 7.04
C ASP A 24 2.58 0.14 7.48
N GLY A 25 2.57 0.50 8.75
CA GLY A 25 1.63 1.47 9.26
C GLY A 25 2.09 2.89 8.92
N LEU A 26 1.16 3.79 8.86
CA LEU A 26 1.45 5.20 8.63
C LEU A 26 1.24 5.99 9.92
N MET A 27 2.08 7.00 10.10
CA MET A 27 1.88 7.94 11.21
C MET A 27 0.62 8.78 10.97
N PRO A 28 0.03 9.36 12.03
CA PRO A 28 -1.14 10.22 11.84
C PRO A 28 -0.86 11.37 10.88
N SER A 29 -1.92 11.83 10.19
CA SER A 29 -1.80 12.90 9.20
C SER A 29 -1.24 14.20 9.78
N ALA A 30 -1.35 14.41 11.10
CA ALA A 30 -0.75 15.56 11.76
C ALA A 30 0.77 15.64 11.56
N ARG A 31 1.40 14.52 11.25
CA ARG A 31 2.85 14.45 11.03
C ARG A 31 3.21 14.39 9.54
N GLY A 32 2.24 14.64 8.69
CA GLY A 32 2.43 14.63 7.25
C GLY A 32 2.07 15.96 6.61
N ALA A 33 2.08 15.96 5.29
CA ALA A 33 1.70 17.12 4.50
C ALA A 33 1.04 16.66 3.21
N ARG A 34 0.24 17.55 2.64
CA ARG A 34 -0.37 17.33 1.33
C ARG A 34 0.11 18.44 0.42
N VAL A 35 0.51 18.10 -0.80
CA VAL A 35 0.90 19.08 -1.80
C VAL A 35 -0.18 19.07 -2.89
N SER A 36 -0.82 20.21 -3.06
CA SER A 36 -1.87 20.37 -4.06
C SER A 36 -1.36 21.22 -5.21
N PHE A 37 -1.65 20.82 -6.44
CA PHE A 37 -1.24 21.54 -7.62
C PHE A 37 -2.45 22.16 -8.29
N SER A 38 -2.37 23.46 -8.59
CA SER A 38 -3.38 24.17 -9.37
C SER A 38 -2.66 24.97 -10.46
N LYS A 39 -3.00 24.68 -11.72
CA LYS A 39 -2.36 25.31 -12.89
C LYS A 39 -0.83 25.19 -12.84
N GLY A 40 -0.36 24.02 -12.38
CA GLY A 40 1.06 23.73 -12.25
C GLY A 40 1.76 24.31 -11.05
N LYS A 41 1.05 25.03 -10.18
CA LYS A 41 1.65 25.64 -8.99
C LYS A 41 1.37 24.79 -7.74
N PRO A 42 2.39 24.41 -6.98
CA PRO A 42 2.20 23.64 -5.76
C PRO A 42 1.80 24.50 -4.58
N THR A 43 0.94 23.95 -3.75
CA THR A 43 0.58 24.53 -2.45
C THR A 43 0.75 23.43 -1.40
N VAL A 44 1.49 23.72 -0.34
CA VAL A 44 1.72 22.76 0.75
C VAL A 44 0.68 22.99 1.84
N ILE A 45 0.02 21.90 2.24
CA ILE A 45 -0.97 21.92 3.32
C ILE A 45 -0.46 20.98 4.40
N ASP A 46 -0.15 21.53 5.58
CA ASP A 46 0.29 20.73 6.71
C ASP A 46 -0.88 19.96 7.31
N GLY A 47 -0.60 18.76 7.84
CA GLY A 47 -1.62 18.01 8.55
C GLY A 47 -1.97 18.63 9.89
N PRO A 48 -3.06 18.16 10.53
CA PRO A 48 -3.91 17.06 10.11
C PRO A 48 -4.88 17.43 9.00
N PHE A 49 -5.29 16.41 8.22
CA PHE A 49 -6.25 16.59 7.15
C PHE A 49 -7.67 16.31 7.66
N ALA A 50 -8.65 17.04 7.12
CA ALA A 50 -9.98 17.08 7.70
C ALA A 50 -10.83 15.80 7.47
N GLU A 51 -10.61 15.07 6.39
CA GLU A 51 -11.47 13.95 6.03
C GLU A 51 -10.92 12.61 6.52
N ALA A 52 -11.30 12.23 7.74
CA ALA A 52 -10.79 11.01 8.38
C ALA A 52 -11.05 9.75 7.57
N LYS A 53 -12.19 9.67 6.89
CA LYS A 53 -12.53 8.49 6.07
C LYS A 53 -11.69 8.34 4.81
N GLU A 54 -10.97 9.37 4.41
CA GLU A 54 -10.07 9.35 3.27
C GLU A 54 -8.62 9.10 3.66
N LEU A 55 -8.34 8.99 4.96
CA LEU A 55 -7.00 8.80 5.46
C LEU A 55 -6.65 7.32 5.49
N ILE A 56 -5.47 7.02 4.98
CA ILE A 56 -4.94 5.66 4.96
C ILE A 56 -4.10 5.48 6.22
N ALA A 57 -4.41 4.42 6.99
CA ALA A 57 -3.66 4.13 8.22
C ALA A 57 -2.42 3.24 7.96
N GLY A 58 -2.38 2.58 6.82
CA GLY A 58 -1.27 1.72 6.46
C GLY A 58 -1.54 1.01 5.15
N PHE A 59 -0.61 0.18 4.73
CA PHE A 59 -0.75 -0.60 3.51
C PHE A 59 -0.02 -1.93 3.63
N SER A 60 -0.41 -2.88 2.79
CA SER A 60 0.28 -4.16 2.62
C SER A 60 0.35 -4.49 1.14
N ILE A 61 1.44 -5.10 0.72
CA ILE A 61 1.59 -5.60 -0.64
C ILE A 61 1.61 -7.11 -0.59
N LEU A 62 0.63 -7.72 -1.26
CA LEU A 62 0.45 -9.17 -1.30
C LEU A 62 0.69 -9.68 -2.71
N GLU A 63 1.29 -10.87 -2.81
CA GLU A 63 1.42 -11.57 -4.07
C GLU A 63 0.55 -12.81 -4.02
N VAL A 64 -0.57 -12.76 -4.74
CA VAL A 64 -1.58 -13.82 -4.76
C VAL A 64 -1.97 -14.12 -6.19
N GLY A 65 -2.65 -15.24 -6.39
CA GLY A 65 -3.01 -15.69 -7.74
C GLY A 65 -4.21 -15.00 -8.35
N SER A 66 -5.04 -14.32 -7.54
CA SER A 66 -6.26 -13.69 -8.04
C SER A 66 -6.77 -12.64 -7.06
N LEU A 67 -7.67 -11.78 -7.54
CA LEU A 67 -8.37 -10.83 -6.68
C LEU A 67 -9.18 -11.56 -5.61
N GLN A 68 -9.81 -12.68 -5.96
CA GLN A 68 -10.59 -13.44 -4.99
C GLN A 68 -9.72 -13.96 -3.85
N GLU A 69 -8.51 -14.42 -4.17
CA GLU A 69 -7.58 -14.87 -3.14
C GLU A 69 -7.19 -13.72 -2.21
N ALA A 70 -6.96 -12.51 -2.76
CA ALA A 70 -6.69 -11.33 -1.94
C ALA A 70 -7.88 -11.01 -1.03
N ILE A 71 -9.10 -11.07 -1.56
CA ILE A 71 -10.31 -10.83 -0.79
C ILE A 71 -10.41 -11.84 0.36
N ASP A 72 -10.15 -13.10 0.08
CA ASP A 72 -10.24 -14.16 1.10
C ASP A 72 -9.24 -13.92 2.23
N TRP A 73 -8.03 -13.45 1.92
CA TRP A 73 -7.07 -13.09 2.95
C TRP A 73 -7.51 -11.88 3.75
N VAL A 74 -8.03 -10.84 3.08
CA VAL A 74 -8.47 -9.62 3.75
C VAL A 74 -9.66 -9.88 4.67
N LYS A 75 -10.52 -10.83 4.34
CA LYS A 75 -11.63 -11.23 5.21
C LYS A 75 -11.18 -11.74 6.58
N LYS A 76 -9.92 -12.12 6.71
CA LYS A 76 -9.36 -12.59 7.98
C LYS A 76 -8.77 -11.45 8.82
N TRP A 77 -9.00 -10.21 8.42
CA TRP A 77 -8.49 -9.03 9.13
C TRP A 77 -8.92 -9.07 10.60
N PRO A 78 -8.01 -8.71 11.52
CA PRO A 78 -8.33 -8.77 12.95
C PRO A 78 -9.53 -7.91 13.33
N GLN A 79 -10.45 -8.52 14.08
CA GLN A 79 -11.66 -7.85 14.56
C GLN A 79 -11.36 -6.74 15.57
N SER A 80 -10.19 -6.77 16.19
CA SER A 80 -9.79 -5.75 17.16
C SER A 80 -9.46 -4.42 16.50
N ASP A 81 -9.24 -4.39 15.18
CA ASP A 81 -8.98 -3.13 14.48
C ASP A 81 -10.27 -2.36 14.30
N GLY A 82 -10.28 -1.09 14.76
CA GLY A 82 -11.43 -0.21 14.63
C GLY A 82 -12.71 -0.77 15.23
N HIS A 83 -12.60 -1.67 16.23
CA HIS A 83 -13.74 -2.38 16.81
C HIS A 83 -14.57 -3.12 15.75
N GLY A 84 -13.90 -3.65 14.74
CA GLY A 84 -14.54 -4.34 13.64
C GLY A 84 -15.07 -3.45 12.53
N ASN A 85 -14.78 -2.16 12.59
CA ASN A 85 -15.30 -1.16 11.64
C ASN A 85 -14.14 -0.54 10.85
N VAL A 86 -13.57 -1.32 9.92
CA VAL A 86 -12.50 -0.84 9.05
C VAL A 86 -12.89 -1.05 7.60
N GLN A 87 -12.31 -0.25 6.73
CA GLN A 87 -12.39 -0.43 5.29
C GLN A 87 -11.00 -0.73 4.77
N ILE A 88 -10.91 -1.76 3.96
CA ILE A 88 -9.67 -2.13 3.29
C ILE A 88 -9.95 -2.07 1.78
N GLU A 89 -9.19 -1.24 1.08
CA GLU A 89 -9.27 -1.18 -0.37
C GLU A 89 -8.21 -2.08 -0.96
N ILE A 90 -8.60 -2.87 -1.95
CA ILE A 90 -7.69 -3.80 -2.64
C ILE A 90 -7.53 -3.29 -4.07
N ARG A 91 -6.29 -3.05 -4.49
CA ARG A 91 -5.98 -2.59 -5.84
C ARG A 91 -4.83 -3.41 -6.41
N GLN A 92 -5.00 -3.90 -7.62
CA GLN A 92 -3.92 -4.63 -8.29
C GLN A 92 -2.84 -3.65 -8.74
N LEU A 93 -1.59 -4.00 -8.46
CA LEU A 93 -0.47 -3.23 -8.98
C LEU A 93 -0.30 -3.52 -10.48
N ILE A 94 0.14 -2.52 -11.21
CA ILE A 94 0.45 -2.70 -12.62
C ILE A 94 1.76 -3.46 -12.70
N THR A 95 1.70 -4.67 -13.25
CA THR A 95 2.87 -5.53 -13.37
C THR A 95 3.42 -5.55 -14.79
N ASP A 96 2.60 -5.19 -15.77
CA ASP A 96 3.00 -5.14 -17.17
C ASP A 96 2.88 -3.69 -17.67
N PRO A 97 4.01 -3.01 -17.92
CA PRO A 97 3.97 -1.64 -18.43
C PRO A 97 3.25 -1.50 -19.77
N GLU A 98 3.14 -2.58 -20.54
CA GLU A 98 2.42 -2.55 -21.81
C GLU A 98 0.93 -2.27 -21.61
N ASP A 99 0.37 -2.64 -20.45
CA ASP A 99 -1.02 -2.33 -20.11
C ASP A 99 -1.27 -0.81 -20.04
N LEU A 100 -0.22 -0.02 -19.85
CA LEU A 100 -0.29 1.43 -19.85
C LEU A 100 0.00 2.05 -21.22
N GLY A 101 0.19 1.22 -22.25
CA GLY A 101 0.55 1.70 -23.56
C GLY A 101 2.00 2.12 -23.71
N PHE A 102 2.88 1.63 -22.85
CA PHE A 102 4.30 1.92 -22.93
C PHE A 102 4.91 1.33 -24.20
N THR A 103 5.81 2.08 -24.83
CA THR A 103 6.60 1.57 -25.94
C THR A 103 7.67 0.61 -25.42
N PRO A 104 8.24 -0.27 -26.30
CA PRO A 104 9.33 -1.14 -25.85
C PRO A 104 10.50 -0.40 -25.22
N GLU A 105 10.83 0.79 -25.73
CA GLU A 105 11.90 1.61 -25.16
C GLU A 105 11.55 2.08 -23.75
N GLN A 106 10.28 2.48 -23.53
CA GLN A 106 9.83 2.91 -22.22
C GLN A 106 9.80 1.74 -21.23
N VAL A 107 9.44 0.54 -21.67
CA VAL A 107 9.47 -0.67 -20.84
C VAL A 107 10.92 -0.94 -20.40
N GLU A 108 11.87 -0.84 -21.32
CA GLU A 108 13.28 -1.06 -21.00
C GLU A 108 13.78 -0.06 -19.96
N ARG A 109 13.37 1.20 -20.08
CA ARG A 109 13.74 2.23 -19.10
C ARG A 109 13.19 1.95 -17.72
N VAL A 110 11.97 1.44 -17.63
CA VAL A 110 11.37 1.06 -16.34
C VAL A 110 12.18 -0.04 -15.68
N GLU A 111 12.57 -1.07 -16.47
CA GLU A 111 13.37 -2.17 -15.94
C GLU A 111 14.73 -1.72 -15.44
N LEU A 112 15.40 -0.86 -16.21
CA LEU A 112 16.70 -0.32 -15.81
C LEU A 112 16.60 0.47 -14.50
N LEU A 113 15.54 1.27 -14.35
CA LEU A 113 15.32 2.03 -13.14
C LEU A 113 15.07 1.13 -11.94
N ARG A 114 14.31 0.05 -12.12
CA ARG A 114 14.07 -0.92 -11.05
C ARG A 114 15.34 -1.61 -10.61
N GLN A 115 16.19 -1.98 -11.56
CA GLN A 115 17.48 -2.61 -11.25
C GLN A 115 18.37 -1.67 -10.46
N LYS A 116 18.44 -0.39 -10.87
CA LYS A 116 19.23 0.61 -10.17
C LYS A 116 18.71 0.85 -8.75
N ALA A 117 17.40 0.95 -8.59
CA ALA A 117 16.80 1.13 -7.28
C ALA A 117 17.09 -0.04 -6.37
N SER A 118 17.03 -1.27 -6.89
CA SER A 118 17.35 -2.48 -6.14
C SER A 118 18.80 -2.49 -5.69
N GLN A 119 19.73 -2.09 -6.58
CA GLN A 119 21.15 -2.06 -6.25
C GLN A 119 21.47 -1.02 -5.18
N GLN A 120 20.77 0.11 -5.15
CA GLN A 120 21.00 1.15 -4.16
C GLN A 120 20.54 0.76 -2.76
N GLN A 121 19.67 -0.23 -2.65
CA GLN A 121 19.16 -0.71 -1.36
C GLN A 121 20.05 -1.77 -0.70
N GLN A 122 21.09 -2.20 -1.38
CA GLN A 122 22.02 -3.21 -0.85
C GLN A 122 23.18 -2.52 -0.07
#